data_36b3f1dce9a5de912e3ecb484c7309f5
#
_entry.id   36b3f1dce9a5de912e3ecb484c7309f5
#
_cell.length_a   1.000
_cell.length_b   1.000
_cell.length_c   1.000
_cell.angle_alpha   90.00
_cell.angle_beta   90.00
_cell.angle_gamma   90.00
#
_symmetry.space_group_name_H-M   'P 1'
#
loop_
_entity.id
_entity.type
_entity.pdbx_description
1 polymer ?
#
loop_
_entity_poly.entity_id
_entity_poly.type
_entity_poly.pdbx_seq_one_letter_code
_entity_poly.pdbx_strand_id
1 'polypeptide(L)'
;MSRASERRVLDEAGGVRAMTWVMAIMLFLTMLAAALGLGTAGAARALDRQLVGRLTVQIIDGDPVRRDASAARVLATLRTLPEVTRVAAVDRAELTRLLRPWLGSDGADPGLPVPAMIDVDLGGQDDAAVAAVARAVRGVAPTARVDRHETWMSPVSGVMRSLTLLAFGIVLLMAGATAAVVVLAARAGLETHRATIEVMHMLGSTDLQVARLFQRRVAIDAAIGGVAGAGVAIAVILLIMTRLQGLGSELLDGGRLSSTDWATLGAMPIGFIVLAMVAARATIVRAMRTTL
;
A
#
# COMPACT_ATOMS: atom_id res chain seq x y z
N MET A 1 9.16 55.65 -13.28
CA MET A 1 9.27 54.39 -12.53
C MET A 1 10.47 53.62 -13.08
N SER A 2 11.45 53.33 -12.24
CA SER A 2 12.77 52.81 -12.65
C SER A 2 12.66 51.31 -12.97
N ARG A 3 13.31 50.84 -14.05
CA ARG A 3 13.46 49.42 -14.42
C ARG A 3 13.99 48.53 -13.30
N ALA A 4 14.58 49.13 -12.25
CA ALA A 4 15.04 48.42 -11.06
C ALA A 4 13.89 48.00 -10.11
N SER A 5 12.77 48.77 -10.06
CA SER A 5 11.59 48.42 -9.26
C SER A 5 10.76 47.30 -9.90
N GLU A 6 10.70 47.25 -11.23
CA GLU A 6 10.02 46.17 -11.96
C GLU A 6 10.77 44.82 -11.83
N ARG A 7 12.11 44.83 -11.84
CA ARG A 7 12.88 43.59 -11.61
C ARG A 7 12.72 43.06 -10.20
N ARG A 8 12.67 43.90 -9.16
CA ARG A 8 12.41 43.43 -7.78
C ARG A 8 11.04 42.82 -7.60
N VAL A 9 10.02 43.40 -8.24
CA VAL A 9 8.64 42.82 -8.19
C VAL A 9 8.56 41.50 -8.93
N LEU A 10 9.33 41.31 -10.03
CA LEU A 10 9.39 40.06 -10.78
C LEU A 10 10.18 39.00 -10.02
N ASP A 11 11.27 39.35 -9.33
CA ASP A 11 12.06 38.41 -8.51
C ASP A 11 11.30 37.94 -7.25
N GLU A 12 10.57 38.83 -6.58
CA GLU A 12 9.71 38.44 -5.45
C GLU A 12 8.54 37.57 -5.89
N ALA A 13 7.92 37.86 -7.04
CA ALA A 13 6.84 37.03 -7.60
C ALA A 13 7.36 35.65 -8.09
N GLY A 14 8.61 35.60 -8.59
CA GLY A 14 9.23 34.35 -9.04
C GLY A 14 9.53 33.39 -7.89
N GLY A 15 10.08 33.91 -6.79
CA GLY A 15 10.38 33.07 -5.60
C GLY A 15 9.15 32.48 -4.93
N VAL A 16 8.04 33.25 -4.87
CA VAL A 16 6.76 32.77 -4.31
C VAL A 16 6.18 31.63 -5.14
N ARG A 17 6.17 31.77 -6.47
CA ARG A 17 5.67 30.72 -7.38
C ARG A 17 6.52 29.44 -7.29
N ALA A 18 7.84 29.58 -7.21
CA ALA A 18 8.74 28.41 -7.10
C ALA A 18 8.45 27.58 -5.84
N MET A 19 8.25 28.23 -4.69
CA MET A 19 7.96 27.52 -3.44
C MET A 19 6.63 26.76 -3.51
N THR A 20 5.57 27.38 -4.04
CA THR A 20 4.27 26.74 -4.22
C THR A 20 4.36 25.53 -5.15
N TRP A 21 5.12 25.61 -6.25
CA TRP A 21 5.33 24.50 -7.17
C TRP A 21 6.10 23.35 -6.51
N VAL A 22 7.15 23.65 -5.75
CA VAL A 22 7.89 22.61 -5.01
C VAL A 22 6.97 21.91 -4.02
N MET A 23 6.13 22.65 -3.28
CA MET A 23 5.16 22.08 -2.36
C MET A 23 4.14 21.19 -3.07
N ALA A 24 3.65 21.62 -4.25
CA ALA A 24 2.72 20.85 -5.06
C ALA A 24 3.34 19.50 -5.51
N ILE A 25 4.57 19.54 -6.03
CA ILE A 25 5.28 18.35 -6.49
C ILE A 25 5.56 17.39 -5.32
N MET A 26 6.03 17.93 -4.18
CA MET A 26 6.31 17.12 -2.99
C MET A 26 5.06 16.40 -2.48
N LEU A 27 3.93 17.09 -2.38
CA LEU A 27 2.69 16.45 -1.95
C LEU A 27 2.17 15.47 -2.99
N PHE A 28 2.21 15.82 -4.28
CA PHE A 28 1.85 14.90 -5.37
C PHE A 28 2.60 13.57 -5.26
N LEU A 29 3.94 13.61 -5.16
CA LEU A 29 4.77 12.42 -5.04
C LEU A 29 4.49 11.65 -3.75
N THR A 30 4.28 12.35 -2.64
CA THR A 30 3.94 11.73 -1.36
C THR A 30 2.62 10.98 -1.44
N MET A 31 1.59 11.59 -2.03
CA MET A 31 0.28 10.96 -2.21
C MET A 31 0.34 9.77 -3.17
N LEU A 32 1.13 9.87 -4.23
CA LEU A 32 1.30 8.77 -5.18
C LEU A 32 2.00 7.56 -4.52
N ALA A 33 3.07 7.82 -3.75
CA ALA A 33 3.75 6.77 -2.97
C ALA A 33 2.83 6.14 -1.93
N ALA A 34 2.04 6.95 -1.23
CA ALA A 34 1.07 6.46 -0.27
C ALA A 34 -0.03 5.63 -0.91
N ALA A 35 -0.57 6.06 -2.06
CA ALA A 35 -1.58 5.30 -2.80
C ALA A 35 -1.04 3.94 -3.28
N LEU A 36 0.23 3.90 -3.74
CA LEU A 36 0.91 2.65 -4.08
C LEU A 36 1.03 1.74 -2.85
N GLY A 37 1.48 2.28 -1.72
CA GLY A 37 1.61 1.52 -0.47
C GLY A 37 0.28 0.98 0.06
N LEU A 38 -0.78 1.80 0.05
CA LEU A 38 -2.12 1.39 0.46
C LEU A 38 -2.72 0.36 -0.50
N GLY A 39 -2.54 0.54 -1.81
CA GLY A 39 -3.01 -0.40 -2.83
C GLY A 39 -2.32 -1.77 -2.71
N THR A 40 -1.00 -1.80 -2.55
CA THR A 40 -0.25 -3.05 -2.34
C THR A 40 -0.60 -3.73 -1.03
N ALA A 41 -0.79 -2.97 0.05
CA ALA A 41 -1.25 -3.52 1.34
C ALA A 41 -2.70 -4.05 1.23
N GLY A 42 -3.56 -3.39 0.47
CA GLY A 42 -4.91 -3.85 0.17
C GLY A 42 -4.92 -5.16 -0.61
N ALA A 43 -4.11 -5.25 -1.66
CA ALA A 43 -3.95 -6.46 -2.46
C ALA A 43 -3.39 -7.63 -1.65
N ALA A 44 -2.39 -7.39 -0.79
CA ALA A 44 -1.86 -8.41 0.12
C ALA A 44 -2.95 -8.95 1.06
N ARG A 45 -3.71 -8.05 1.70
CA ARG A 45 -4.82 -8.44 2.60
C ARG A 45 -5.95 -9.19 1.87
N ALA A 46 -6.21 -8.86 0.60
CA ALA A 46 -7.20 -9.56 -0.20
C ALA A 46 -6.72 -10.97 -0.57
N LEU A 47 -5.45 -11.09 -0.99
CA LEU A 47 -4.81 -12.37 -1.28
C LEU A 47 -4.83 -13.26 -0.03
N ASP A 48 -4.38 -12.75 1.12
CA ASP A 48 -4.41 -13.49 2.37
C ASP A 48 -5.82 -13.99 2.69
N ARG A 49 -6.86 -13.14 2.55
CA ARG A 49 -8.26 -13.54 2.80
C ARG A 49 -8.78 -14.61 1.84
N GLN A 50 -8.32 -14.63 0.60
CA GLN A 50 -8.70 -15.65 -0.38
C GLN A 50 -8.04 -17.01 -0.12
N LEU A 51 -6.85 -17.00 0.48
CA LEU A 51 -6.05 -18.21 0.75
C LEU A 51 -6.27 -18.76 2.16
N VAL A 52 -6.74 -17.92 3.06
CA VAL A 52 -6.99 -18.27 4.45
C VAL A 52 -8.08 -19.32 4.54
N GLY A 53 -7.76 -20.39 5.27
CA GLY A 53 -8.69 -21.48 5.50
C GLY A 53 -8.88 -22.42 4.30
N ARG A 54 -8.16 -22.22 3.19
CA ARG A 54 -8.17 -23.16 2.06
C ARG A 54 -7.10 -24.22 2.21
N LEU A 55 -7.52 -25.46 2.23
CA LEU A 55 -6.66 -26.63 2.26
C LEU A 55 -6.94 -27.48 1.03
N THR A 56 -5.93 -28.13 0.50
CA THR A 56 -6.10 -29.21 -0.47
C THR A 56 -5.62 -30.50 0.12
N VAL A 57 -6.48 -31.49 0.13
CA VAL A 57 -6.13 -32.88 0.50
C VAL A 57 -5.79 -33.64 -0.77
N GLN A 58 -4.55 -34.11 -0.87
CA GLN A 58 -4.06 -34.89 -1.99
C GLN A 58 -3.98 -36.37 -1.57
N ILE A 59 -4.61 -37.24 -2.34
CA ILE A 59 -4.56 -38.70 -2.13
C ILE A 59 -3.75 -39.30 -3.24
N ILE A 60 -2.56 -39.79 -2.88
CA ILE A 60 -1.60 -40.36 -3.81
C ILE A 60 -1.69 -41.86 -3.67
N ASP A 61 -2.30 -42.52 -4.64
CA ASP A 61 -2.33 -43.99 -4.76
C ASP A 61 -2.20 -44.39 -6.24
N GLY A 62 -1.35 -45.31 -6.54
CA GLY A 62 -1.14 -45.79 -7.92
C GLY A 62 -2.32 -46.63 -8.46
N ASP A 63 -3.15 -47.19 -7.57
CA ASP A 63 -4.35 -47.91 -7.96
C ASP A 63 -5.56 -46.97 -8.03
N PRO A 64 -6.15 -46.73 -9.21
CA PRO A 64 -7.29 -45.85 -9.38
C PRO A 64 -8.50 -46.19 -8.49
N VAL A 65 -8.79 -47.49 -8.32
CA VAL A 65 -9.96 -47.94 -7.54
C VAL A 65 -9.77 -47.65 -6.05
N ARG A 66 -8.60 -47.95 -5.51
CA ARG A 66 -8.27 -47.65 -4.10
C ARG A 66 -8.21 -46.17 -3.83
N ARG A 67 -7.62 -45.37 -4.76
CA ARG A 67 -7.54 -43.93 -4.67
C ARG A 67 -8.92 -43.30 -4.59
N ASP A 68 -9.81 -43.66 -5.51
CA ASP A 68 -11.16 -43.10 -5.60
C ASP A 68 -12.03 -43.52 -4.41
N ALA A 69 -11.88 -44.79 -3.93
CA ALA A 69 -12.53 -45.23 -2.70
C ALA A 69 -12.01 -44.50 -1.45
N SER A 70 -10.71 -44.18 -1.40
CA SER A 70 -10.13 -43.40 -0.30
C SER A 70 -10.58 -41.93 -0.35
N ALA A 71 -10.66 -41.37 -1.56
CA ALA A 71 -11.18 -40.01 -1.76
C ALA A 71 -12.62 -39.86 -1.30
N ALA A 72 -13.50 -40.84 -1.65
CA ALA A 72 -14.89 -40.85 -1.21
C ALA A 72 -15.01 -40.93 0.33
N ARG A 73 -14.20 -41.77 0.99
CA ARG A 73 -14.19 -41.86 2.47
C ARG A 73 -13.70 -40.57 3.13
N VAL A 74 -12.61 -39.98 2.62
CA VAL A 74 -12.09 -38.70 3.12
C VAL A 74 -13.13 -37.59 2.94
N LEU A 75 -13.77 -37.53 1.78
CA LEU A 75 -14.83 -36.56 1.50
C LEU A 75 -16.00 -36.68 2.50
N ALA A 76 -16.45 -37.93 2.76
CA ALA A 76 -17.51 -38.18 3.72
C ALA A 76 -17.12 -37.74 5.15
N THR A 77 -15.89 -38.06 5.58
CA THR A 77 -15.37 -37.68 6.90
C THR A 77 -15.25 -36.16 7.04
N LEU A 78 -14.73 -35.47 6.02
CA LEU A 78 -14.55 -34.04 6.06
C LEU A 78 -15.88 -33.26 6.15
N ARG A 79 -16.95 -33.79 5.54
CA ARG A 79 -18.30 -33.20 5.62
C ARG A 79 -18.92 -33.28 7.01
N THR A 80 -18.43 -34.11 7.91
CA THR A 80 -18.93 -34.24 9.28
C THR A 80 -18.19 -33.34 10.27
N LEU A 81 -17.13 -32.67 9.86
CA LEU A 81 -16.34 -31.81 10.74
C LEU A 81 -17.00 -30.41 10.84
N PRO A 82 -17.24 -29.92 12.07
CA PRO A 82 -17.87 -28.62 12.27
C PRO A 82 -17.00 -27.42 11.82
N GLU A 83 -15.69 -27.60 11.74
CA GLU A 83 -14.75 -26.58 11.31
C GLU A 83 -14.74 -26.37 9.79
N VAL A 84 -15.36 -27.30 9.04
CA VAL A 84 -15.36 -27.31 7.58
C VAL A 84 -16.64 -26.66 7.06
N THR A 85 -16.50 -25.61 6.27
CA THR A 85 -17.62 -24.88 5.66
C THR A 85 -17.98 -25.42 4.27
N ARG A 86 -16.99 -25.88 3.53
CA ARG A 86 -17.17 -26.41 2.18
C ARG A 86 -16.14 -27.49 1.88
N VAL A 87 -16.59 -28.56 1.23
CA VAL A 87 -15.72 -29.60 0.70
C VAL A 87 -16.14 -29.90 -0.74
N ALA A 88 -15.20 -29.87 -1.65
CA ALA A 88 -15.42 -30.19 -3.06
C ALA A 88 -14.31 -31.12 -3.57
N ALA A 89 -14.68 -32.19 -4.24
CA ALA A 89 -13.71 -32.96 -5.01
C ALA A 89 -13.38 -32.20 -6.30
N VAL A 90 -12.10 -32.10 -6.62
CA VAL A 90 -11.63 -31.48 -7.87
C VAL A 90 -11.92 -32.44 -9.03
N ASP A 91 -12.57 -31.94 -10.08
CA ASP A 91 -12.86 -32.74 -11.26
C ASP A 91 -11.55 -33.12 -11.98
N ARG A 92 -11.36 -34.39 -12.17
CA ARG A 92 -10.18 -34.97 -12.85
C ARG A 92 -10.10 -34.51 -14.29
N ALA A 93 -11.25 -34.34 -14.98
CA ALA A 93 -11.27 -33.91 -16.36
C ALA A 93 -10.79 -32.43 -16.48
N GLU A 94 -11.11 -31.60 -15.50
CA GLU A 94 -10.65 -30.22 -15.42
C GLU A 94 -9.16 -30.14 -15.12
N LEU A 95 -8.66 -30.97 -14.16
CA LEU A 95 -7.25 -31.05 -13.85
C LEU A 95 -6.42 -31.50 -15.07
N THR A 96 -6.89 -32.51 -15.79
CA THR A 96 -6.24 -33.00 -17.03
C THR A 96 -6.24 -31.91 -18.11
N ARG A 97 -7.31 -31.14 -18.23
CA ARG A 97 -7.40 -30.01 -19.18
C ARG A 97 -6.38 -28.92 -18.85
N LEU A 98 -6.20 -28.59 -17.58
CA LEU A 98 -5.22 -27.58 -17.12
C LEU A 98 -3.78 -28.03 -17.32
N LEU A 99 -3.51 -29.33 -17.23
CA LEU A 99 -2.18 -29.92 -17.42
C LEU A 99 -1.81 -30.12 -18.91
N ARG A 100 -2.78 -30.13 -19.80
CA ARG A 100 -2.59 -30.34 -21.23
C ARG A 100 -1.55 -29.42 -21.91
N PRO A 101 -1.46 -28.12 -21.60
CA PRO A 101 -0.44 -27.24 -22.18
C PRO A 101 0.99 -27.61 -21.78
N TRP A 102 1.16 -28.30 -20.66
CA TRP A 102 2.45 -28.67 -20.08
C TRP A 102 2.89 -30.09 -20.42
N LEU A 103 1.93 -31.00 -20.59
CA LEU A 103 2.16 -32.45 -20.83
C LEU A 103 1.93 -32.84 -22.29
N GLY A 104 1.49 -31.93 -23.16
CA GLY A 104 1.17 -32.22 -24.55
C GLY A 104 -0.03 -33.16 -24.72
N SER A 105 -0.09 -33.87 -25.86
CA SER A 105 -1.17 -34.82 -26.14
C SER A 105 -1.21 -36.02 -25.16
N ASP A 106 -0.08 -36.32 -24.52
CA ASP A 106 0.08 -37.44 -23.61
C ASP A 106 -0.51 -37.17 -22.22
N GLY A 107 -0.89 -35.90 -21.93
CA GLY A 107 -1.61 -35.53 -20.71
C GLY A 107 -2.99 -36.18 -20.55
N ALA A 108 -3.51 -36.81 -21.58
CA ALA A 108 -4.73 -37.63 -21.55
C ALA A 108 -4.47 -39.13 -21.29
N ASP A 109 -3.21 -39.55 -21.08
CA ASP A 109 -2.87 -40.94 -20.78
C ASP A 109 -3.53 -41.38 -19.47
N PRO A 110 -4.39 -42.42 -19.46
CA PRO A 110 -4.99 -42.98 -18.25
C PRO A 110 -3.96 -43.52 -17.27
N GLY A 111 -2.72 -43.77 -17.72
CA GLY A 111 -1.60 -44.29 -16.92
C GLY A 111 -0.88 -43.20 -16.08
N LEU A 112 -1.12 -41.92 -16.29
CA LEU A 112 -0.54 -40.86 -15.46
C LEU A 112 -1.14 -40.91 -14.04
N PRO A 113 -0.34 -41.04 -13.01
CA PRO A 113 -0.79 -41.13 -11.62
C PRO A 113 -1.21 -39.74 -11.12
N VAL A 114 -2.34 -39.21 -11.67
CA VAL A 114 -2.92 -37.96 -11.18
C VAL A 114 -3.53 -38.21 -9.81
N PRO A 115 -3.10 -37.53 -8.73
CA PRO A 115 -3.67 -37.70 -7.40
C PRO A 115 -5.13 -37.25 -7.38
N ALA A 116 -5.96 -37.84 -6.52
CA ALA A 116 -7.27 -37.29 -6.23
C ALA A 116 -7.10 -36.08 -5.30
N MET A 117 -7.69 -34.97 -5.68
CA MET A 117 -7.63 -33.70 -4.94
C MET A 117 -8.99 -33.34 -4.38
N ILE A 118 -9.01 -32.94 -3.12
CA ILE A 118 -10.22 -32.47 -2.42
C ILE A 118 -9.91 -31.10 -1.85
N ASP A 119 -10.64 -30.09 -2.29
CA ASP A 119 -10.56 -28.74 -1.74
C ASP A 119 -11.46 -28.63 -0.52
N VAL A 120 -10.91 -28.04 0.54
CA VAL A 120 -11.56 -27.89 1.84
C VAL A 120 -11.45 -26.43 2.26
N ASP A 121 -12.60 -25.78 2.46
CA ASP A 121 -12.68 -24.43 3.01
C ASP A 121 -13.03 -24.53 4.50
N LEU A 122 -12.21 -23.95 5.37
CA LEU A 122 -12.44 -23.82 6.80
C LEU A 122 -13.17 -22.54 7.15
N GLY A 123 -13.93 -22.54 8.24
CA GLY A 123 -14.65 -21.36 8.75
C GLY A 123 -13.76 -20.30 9.40
N GLY A 124 -12.45 -20.53 9.55
CA GLY A 124 -11.51 -19.62 10.20
C GLY A 124 -10.05 -19.96 9.99
N GLN A 125 -9.17 -19.15 10.58
CA GLN A 125 -7.69 -19.30 10.52
C GLN A 125 -7.11 -20.18 11.63
N ASP A 126 -7.91 -20.97 12.32
CA ASP A 126 -7.47 -21.68 13.51
C ASP A 126 -6.53 -22.85 13.13
N ASP A 127 -5.29 -22.81 13.60
CA ASP A 127 -4.34 -23.93 13.49
C ASP A 127 -4.89 -25.22 14.10
N ALA A 128 -5.76 -25.10 15.10
CA ALA A 128 -6.45 -26.24 15.70
C ALA A 128 -7.42 -26.90 14.72
N ALA A 129 -8.14 -26.11 13.91
CA ALA A 129 -9.05 -26.61 12.87
C ALA A 129 -8.26 -27.34 11.78
N VAL A 130 -7.14 -26.79 11.34
CA VAL A 130 -6.25 -27.45 10.37
C VAL A 130 -5.69 -28.77 10.93
N ALA A 131 -5.28 -28.77 12.19
CA ALA A 131 -4.79 -29.98 12.87
C ALA A 131 -5.90 -31.02 13.04
N ALA A 132 -7.15 -30.63 13.26
CA ALA A 132 -8.31 -31.50 13.34
C ALA A 132 -8.57 -32.18 11.99
N VAL A 133 -8.62 -31.38 10.90
CA VAL A 133 -8.74 -31.91 9.53
C VAL A 133 -7.61 -32.89 9.20
N ALA A 134 -6.35 -32.50 9.48
CA ALA A 134 -5.20 -33.38 9.20
C ALA A 134 -5.21 -34.69 9.99
N ARG A 135 -5.74 -34.67 11.22
CA ARG A 135 -5.92 -35.89 12.03
C ARG A 135 -7.05 -36.77 11.45
N ALA A 136 -8.17 -36.20 11.11
CA ALA A 136 -9.31 -36.88 10.53
C ALA A 136 -8.92 -37.57 9.19
N VAL A 137 -8.24 -36.82 8.32
CA VAL A 137 -7.76 -37.33 7.03
C VAL A 137 -6.77 -38.50 7.22
N ARG A 138 -5.78 -38.36 8.10
CA ARG A 138 -4.79 -39.43 8.39
C ARG A 138 -5.42 -40.68 8.98
N GLY A 139 -6.50 -40.56 9.74
CA GLY A 139 -7.24 -41.68 10.28
C GLY A 139 -7.93 -42.53 9.22
N VAL A 140 -8.32 -41.94 8.09
CA VAL A 140 -9.04 -42.62 7.00
C VAL A 140 -8.13 -42.98 5.82
N ALA A 141 -7.14 -42.12 5.53
CA ALA A 141 -6.19 -42.28 4.45
C ALA A 141 -4.79 -41.87 4.92
N PRO A 142 -3.98 -42.78 5.46
CA PRO A 142 -2.64 -42.48 6.01
C PRO A 142 -1.66 -41.89 4.98
N THR A 143 -1.84 -42.19 3.70
CA THR A 143 -1.02 -41.74 2.58
C THR A 143 -1.47 -40.34 2.05
N ALA A 144 -2.59 -39.81 2.55
CA ALA A 144 -3.09 -38.53 2.11
C ALA A 144 -2.22 -37.41 2.70
N ARG A 145 -1.94 -36.39 1.87
CA ARG A 145 -1.23 -35.19 2.24
C ARG A 145 -2.21 -34.02 2.33
N VAL A 146 -2.11 -33.27 3.39
CA VAL A 146 -2.92 -32.05 3.60
C VAL A 146 -1.98 -30.86 3.41
N ASP A 147 -2.18 -30.11 2.34
CA ASP A 147 -1.37 -28.96 2.00
C ASP A 147 -2.19 -27.66 2.19
N ARG A 148 -1.56 -26.66 2.81
CA ARG A 148 -2.14 -25.32 2.97
C ARG A 148 -1.83 -24.48 1.74
N HIS A 149 -2.82 -23.83 1.16
CA HIS A 149 -2.60 -22.91 0.04
C HIS A 149 -1.71 -21.72 0.42
N GLU A 150 -1.75 -21.29 1.67
CA GLU A 150 -0.92 -20.21 2.21
C GLU A 150 0.58 -20.43 1.98
N THR A 151 1.05 -21.68 2.06
CA THR A 151 2.48 -21.99 1.94
C THR A 151 3.02 -21.73 0.54
N TRP A 152 2.21 -21.90 -0.49
CA TRP A 152 2.62 -21.71 -1.88
C TRP A 152 2.64 -20.25 -2.31
N MET A 153 1.82 -19.41 -1.68
CA MET A 153 1.71 -17.99 -2.00
C MET A 153 2.49 -17.07 -1.05
N SER A 154 3.15 -17.64 -0.03
CA SER A 154 3.96 -16.88 0.92
C SER A 154 5.06 -16.02 0.27
N PRO A 155 5.72 -16.41 -0.84
CA PRO A 155 6.68 -15.54 -1.51
C PRO A 155 6.03 -14.29 -2.11
N VAL A 156 4.81 -14.39 -2.63
CA VAL A 156 4.08 -13.27 -3.24
C VAL A 156 3.64 -12.26 -2.18
N SER A 157 3.10 -12.74 -1.06
CA SER A 157 2.73 -11.88 0.08
C SER A 157 3.96 -11.19 0.68
N GLY A 158 5.11 -11.88 0.71
CA GLY A 158 6.39 -11.31 1.11
C GLY A 158 6.84 -10.14 0.23
N VAL A 159 6.74 -10.28 -1.10
CA VAL A 159 7.04 -9.20 -2.05
C VAL A 159 6.09 -8.02 -1.86
N MET A 160 4.78 -8.26 -1.73
CA MET A 160 3.80 -7.20 -1.49
C MET A 160 4.07 -6.43 -0.19
N ARG A 161 4.45 -7.14 0.89
CA ARG A 161 4.85 -6.53 2.16
C ARG A 161 6.11 -5.68 2.01
N SER A 162 7.10 -6.14 1.26
CA SER A 162 8.32 -5.39 0.97
C SER A 162 8.02 -4.12 0.17
N LEU A 163 7.13 -4.17 -0.83
CA LEU A 163 6.68 -3.02 -1.59
C LEU A 163 5.93 -2.01 -0.70
N THR A 164 5.09 -2.48 0.22
CA THR A 164 4.40 -1.63 1.19
C THR A 164 5.39 -0.91 2.11
N LEU A 165 6.40 -1.62 2.63
CA LEU A 165 7.46 -1.02 3.45
C LEU A 165 8.29 -0.01 2.66
N LEU A 166 8.62 -0.31 1.40
CA LEU A 166 9.31 0.62 0.51
C LEU A 166 8.49 1.90 0.30
N ALA A 167 7.21 1.77 -0.01
CA ALA A 167 6.31 2.90 -0.19
C ALA A 167 6.22 3.77 1.09
N PHE A 168 6.12 3.14 2.26
CA PHE A 168 6.17 3.85 3.55
C PHE A 168 7.51 4.59 3.76
N GLY A 169 8.63 3.95 3.41
CA GLY A 169 9.96 4.58 3.45
C GLY A 169 10.04 5.81 2.53
N ILE A 170 9.46 5.74 1.33
CA ILE A 170 9.39 6.86 0.40
C ILE A 170 8.55 8.00 0.98
N VAL A 171 7.41 7.72 1.60
CA VAL A 171 6.57 8.73 2.26
C VAL A 171 7.35 9.43 3.38
N LEU A 172 8.07 8.70 4.22
CA LEU A 172 8.93 9.27 5.26
C LEU A 172 10.07 10.12 4.67
N LEU A 173 10.70 9.64 3.60
CA LEU A 173 11.74 10.38 2.90
C LEU A 173 11.21 11.70 2.34
N MET A 174 10.02 11.66 1.71
CA MET A 174 9.35 12.85 1.18
C MET A 174 8.96 13.84 2.29
N ALA A 175 8.49 13.34 3.44
CA ALA A 175 8.22 14.18 4.60
C ALA A 175 9.50 14.86 5.11
N GLY A 176 10.61 14.13 5.20
CA GLY A 176 11.92 14.67 5.54
C GLY A 176 12.42 15.70 4.53
N ALA A 177 12.31 15.42 3.24
CA ALA A 177 12.67 16.34 2.16
C ALA A 177 11.84 17.63 2.22
N THR A 178 10.54 17.49 2.45
CA THR A 178 9.63 18.64 2.62
C THR A 178 10.07 19.50 3.81
N ALA A 179 10.35 18.88 4.96
CA ALA A 179 10.83 19.62 6.13
C ALA A 179 12.16 20.33 5.83
N ALA A 180 13.10 19.67 5.13
CA ALA A 180 14.37 20.28 4.74
C ALA A 180 14.20 21.48 3.80
N VAL A 181 13.33 21.37 2.78
CA VAL A 181 13.01 22.47 1.86
C VAL A 181 12.42 23.65 2.61
N VAL A 182 11.47 23.41 3.53
CA VAL A 182 10.87 24.45 4.37
C VAL A 182 11.91 25.13 5.26
N VAL A 183 12.81 24.35 5.85
CA VAL A 183 13.92 24.87 6.68
C VAL A 183 14.84 25.78 5.86
N LEU A 184 15.26 25.32 4.66
CA LEU A 184 16.10 26.10 3.77
C LEU A 184 15.41 27.40 3.32
N ALA A 185 14.14 27.31 2.93
CA ALA A 185 13.35 28.48 2.52
C ALA A 185 13.18 29.47 3.66
N ALA A 186 12.93 29.00 4.89
CA ALA A 186 12.82 29.85 6.07
C ALA A 186 14.16 30.55 6.39
N ARG A 187 15.30 29.86 6.29
CA ARG A 187 16.63 30.46 6.48
C ARG A 187 16.93 31.51 5.43
N ALA A 188 16.73 31.19 4.15
CA ALA A 188 16.94 32.13 3.06
C ALA A 188 16.07 33.39 3.19
N GLY A 189 14.79 33.21 3.60
CA GLY A 189 13.89 34.34 3.87
C GLY A 189 14.35 35.22 5.02
N LEU A 190 14.87 34.64 6.10
CA LEU A 190 15.43 35.39 7.23
C LEU A 190 16.68 36.20 6.80
N GLU A 191 17.57 35.62 6.00
CA GLU A 191 18.77 36.32 5.50
C GLU A 191 18.40 37.48 4.56
N THR A 192 17.46 37.26 3.64
CA THR A 192 17.03 38.29 2.68
C THR A 192 16.37 39.49 3.38
N HIS A 193 15.66 39.28 4.47
CA HIS A 193 14.94 40.34 5.20
C HIS A 193 15.62 40.76 6.51
N ARG A 194 16.90 40.41 6.71
CA ARG A 194 17.62 40.64 7.96
C ARG A 194 17.57 42.14 8.38
N ALA A 195 17.82 43.06 7.45
CA ALA A 195 17.78 44.53 7.75
C ALA A 195 16.39 44.99 8.17
N THR A 196 15.33 44.46 7.57
CA THR A 196 13.94 44.80 7.93
C THR A 196 13.57 44.26 9.31
N ILE A 197 14.05 43.04 9.63
CA ILE A 197 13.83 42.40 10.93
C ILE A 197 14.53 43.20 12.04
N GLU A 198 15.76 43.66 11.79
CA GLU A 198 16.54 44.48 12.72
C GLU A 198 15.85 45.79 13.07
N VAL A 199 15.31 46.48 12.06
CA VAL A 199 14.50 47.69 12.28
C VAL A 199 13.23 47.41 13.08
N MET A 200 12.53 46.30 12.79
CA MET A 200 11.35 45.90 13.55
C MET A 200 11.69 45.53 15.01
N HIS A 201 12.85 44.93 15.24
CA HIS A 201 13.33 44.61 16.58
C HIS A 201 13.62 45.87 17.40
N MET A 202 14.22 46.93 16.77
CA MET A 202 14.41 48.23 17.38
C MET A 202 13.10 48.94 17.73
N LEU A 203 12.02 48.64 17.00
CA LEU A 203 10.67 49.14 17.28
C LEU A 203 9.88 48.32 18.30
N GLY A 204 10.52 47.31 18.93
CA GLY A 204 9.92 46.52 20.02
C GLY A 204 9.09 45.33 19.56
N SER A 205 9.22 44.84 18.31
CA SER A 205 8.54 43.62 17.87
C SER A 205 9.18 42.39 18.51
N THR A 206 8.34 41.44 18.93
CA THR A 206 8.82 40.17 19.51
C THR A 206 9.13 39.13 18.42
N ASP A 207 10.12 38.28 18.66
CA ASP A 207 10.51 37.18 17.80
C ASP A 207 9.33 36.29 17.38
N LEU A 208 8.35 36.15 18.27
CA LEU A 208 7.15 35.37 18.04
C LEU A 208 6.23 35.98 16.98
N GLN A 209 6.24 37.31 16.83
CA GLN A 209 5.43 38.02 15.80
C GLN A 209 6.04 37.82 14.43
N VAL A 210 7.36 37.91 14.30
CA VAL A 210 8.08 37.64 13.05
C VAL A 210 7.88 36.17 12.64
N ALA A 211 8.02 35.24 13.58
CA ALA A 211 7.79 33.81 13.31
C ALA A 211 6.36 33.52 12.78
N ARG A 212 5.34 34.20 13.34
CA ARG A 212 3.95 34.01 12.88
C ARG A 212 3.72 34.47 11.42
N LEU A 213 4.36 35.55 10.99
CA LEU A 213 4.25 36.00 9.61
C LEU A 213 4.81 35.00 8.63
N PHE A 214 6.00 34.45 8.91
CA PHE A 214 6.61 33.39 8.10
C PHE A 214 5.78 32.12 8.11
N GLN A 215 5.29 31.68 9.28
CA GLN A 215 4.41 30.50 9.38
C GLN A 215 3.16 30.66 8.52
N ARG A 216 2.52 31.82 8.58
CA ARG A 216 1.32 32.09 7.76
C ARG A 216 1.63 32.00 6.27
N ARG A 217 2.75 32.55 5.83
CA ARG A 217 3.17 32.48 4.42
C ARG A 217 3.44 31.05 3.98
N VAL A 218 4.24 30.29 4.73
CA VAL A 218 4.52 28.89 4.44
C VAL A 218 3.24 28.05 4.46
N ALA A 219 2.33 28.32 5.37
CA ALA A 219 1.03 27.64 5.41
C ALA A 219 0.17 27.92 4.16
N ILE A 220 0.18 29.16 3.66
CA ILE A 220 -0.55 29.52 2.43
C ILE A 220 0.08 28.85 1.21
N ASP A 221 1.41 28.90 1.08
CA ASP A 221 2.12 28.26 -0.02
C ASP A 221 1.92 26.74 0.00
N ALA A 222 1.98 26.11 1.19
CA ALA A 222 1.71 24.71 1.38
C ALA A 222 0.24 24.35 1.12
N ALA A 223 -0.71 25.23 1.47
CA ALA A 223 -2.13 24.99 1.20
C ALA A 223 -2.44 25.07 -0.31
N ILE A 224 -1.97 26.11 -0.99
CA ILE A 224 -2.20 26.28 -2.44
C ILE A 224 -1.49 25.18 -3.21
N GLY A 225 -0.20 24.96 -2.96
CA GLY A 225 0.57 23.90 -3.58
C GLY A 225 0.03 22.51 -3.22
N GLY A 226 -0.39 22.36 -1.94
CA GLY A 226 -1.00 21.13 -1.45
C GLY A 226 -2.31 20.78 -2.16
N VAL A 227 -3.22 21.73 -2.30
CA VAL A 227 -4.50 21.51 -3.04
C VAL A 227 -4.23 21.18 -4.50
N ALA A 228 -3.32 21.91 -5.15
CA ALA A 228 -2.96 21.63 -6.54
C ALA A 228 -2.31 20.23 -6.69
N GLY A 229 -1.32 19.91 -5.86
CA GLY A 229 -0.63 18.60 -5.88
C GLY A 229 -1.57 17.45 -5.56
N ALA A 230 -2.44 17.62 -4.55
CA ALA A 230 -3.45 16.62 -4.20
C ALA A 230 -4.47 16.41 -5.33
N GLY A 231 -4.94 17.48 -5.96
CA GLY A 231 -5.87 17.40 -7.09
C GLY A 231 -5.30 16.59 -8.25
N VAL A 232 -4.04 16.89 -8.63
CA VAL A 232 -3.34 16.12 -9.68
C VAL A 232 -3.11 14.68 -9.26
N ALA A 233 -2.72 14.42 -8.00
CA ALA A 233 -2.51 13.07 -7.48
C ALA A 233 -3.80 12.25 -7.54
N ILE A 234 -4.92 12.79 -7.07
CA ILE A 234 -6.23 12.13 -7.12
C ILE A 234 -6.62 11.83 -8.57
N ALA A 235 -6.44 12.80 -9.49
CA ALA A 235 -6.74 12.58 -10.90
C ALA A 235 -5.92 11.44 -11.51
N VAL A 236 -4.62 11.37 -11.20
CA VAL A 236 -3.73 10.29 -11.67
C VAL A 236 -4.14 8.95 -11.05
N ILE A 237 -4.43 8.91 -9.75
CA ILE A 237 -4.87 7.68 -9.06
C ILE A 237 -6.17 7.16 -9.70
N LEU A 238 -7.15 8.03 -9.91
CA LEU A 238 -8.43 7.66 -10.55
C LEU A 238 -8.21 7.17 -11.99
N LEU A 239 -7.33 7.83 -12.76
CA LEU A 239 -7.01 7.42 -14.12
C LEU A 239 -6.37 6.01 -14.14
N ILE A 240 -5.44 5.74 -13.23
CA ILE A 240 -4.83 4.41 -13.11
C ILE A 240 -5.88 3.37 -12.72
N MET A 241 -6.74 3.66 -11.75
CA MET A 241 -7.81 2.75 -11.32
C MET A 241 -8.78 2.42 -12.45
N THR A 242 -9.19 3.40 -13.25
CA THR A 242 -10.09 3.16 -14.40
C THR A 242 -9.41 2.32 -15.48
N ARG A 243 -8.11 2.49 -15.73
CA ARG A 243 -7.35 1.67 -16.67
C ARG A 243 -7.20 0.23 -16.19
N LEU A 244 -6.96 0.02 -14.90
CA LEU A 244 -6.83 -1.32 -14.31
C LEU A 244 -8.16 -2.09 -14.34
N GLN A 245 -9.30 -1.42 -14.12
CA GLN A 245 -10.62 -2.05 -14.20
C GLN A 245 -10.94 -2.59 -15.61
N GLY A 246 -10.42 -1.95 -16.66
CA GLY A 246 -10.58 -2.41 -18.03
C GLY A 246 -9.83 -3.71 -18.37
N LEU A 247 -8.91 -4.17 -17.52
CA LEU A 247 -8.15 -5.40 -17.73
C LEU A 247 -8.86 -6.68 -17.24
N GLY A 248 -10.04 -6.55 -16.61
CA GLY A 248 -10.97 -7.66 -16.32
C GLY A 248 -10.43 -8.76 -15.39
N SER A 249 -9.34 -8.53 -14.65
CA SER A 249 -8.77 -9.53 -13.75
C SER A 249 -9.36 -9.40 -12.35
N GLU A 250 -10.00 -10.46 -11.85
CA GLU A 250 -10.51 -10.56 -10.47
C GLU A 250 -9.41 -10.32 -9.43
N LEU A 251 -8.16 -10.55 -9.78
CA LEU A 251 -6.99 -10.30 -8.93
C LEU A 251 -6.78 -8.80 -8.63
N LEU A 252 -7.27 -7.90 -9.50
CA LEU A 252 -7.14 -6.45 -9.32
C LEU A 252 -8.26 -5.86 -8.44
N ASP A 253 -9.34 -6.59 -8.20
CA ASP A 253 -10.38 -6.16 -7.26
C ASP A 253 -9.85 -6.06 -5.82
N GLY A 254 -8.88 -6.88 -5.45
CA GLY A 254 -8.18 -6.80 -4.16
C GLY A 254 -7.33 -5.54 -3.97
N GLY A 255 -6.88 -4.89 -5.04
CA GLY A 255 -6.09 -3.65 -5.01
C GLY A 255 -6.93 -2.36 -4.94
N ARG A 256 -8.26 -2.46 -4.86
CA ARG A 256 -9.12 -1.29 -4.70
C ARG A 256 -8.88 -0.62 -3.37
N LEU A 257 -8.68 0.72 -3.43
CA LEU A 257 -8.59 1.54 -2.23
C LEU A 257 -9.91 1.50 -1.47
N SER A 258 -9.86 1.14 -0.20
CA SER A 258 -11.03 1.15 0.69
C SER A 258 -11.44 2.58 1.05
N SER A 259 -12.62 2.76 1.63
CA SER A 259 -13.05 4.06 2.14
C SER A 259 -12.07 4.65 3.17
N THR A 260 -11.44 3.79 3.98
CA THR A 260 -10.40 4.18 4.94
C THR A 260 -9.12 4.66 4.24
N ASP A 261 -8.73 4.01 3.14
CA ASP A 261 -7.55 4.42 2.36
C ASP A 261 -7.78 5.79 1.72
N TRP A 262 -8.99 6.05 1.20
CA TRP A 262 -9.38 7.36 0.68
C TRP A 262 -9.39 8.43 1.76
N ALA A 263 -9.87 8.13 2.97
CA ALA A 263 -9.82 9.04 4.10
C ALA A 263 -8.37 9.37 4.48
N THR A 264 -7.48 8.37 4.47
CA THR A 264 -6.04 8.55 4.73
C THR A 264 -5.40 9.46 3.68
N LEU A 265 -5.66 9.21 2.39
CA LEU A 265 -5.16 10.07 1.31
C LEU A 265 -5.71 11.50 1.42
N GLY A 266 -6.99 11.65 1.76
CA GLY A 266 -7.62 12.96 1.97
C GLY A 266 -7.08 13.73 3.18
N ALA A 267 -6.59 13.04 4.20
CA ALA A 267 -5.96 13.65 5.38
C ALA A 267 -4.49 14.08 5.11
N MET A 268 -3.83 13.51 4.10
CA MET A 268 -2.42 13.80 3.80
C MET A 268 -2.10 15.27 3.53
N PRO A 269 -2.91 16.04 2.74
CA PRO A 269 -2.66 17.47 2.56
C PRO A 269 -2.65 18.23 3.88
N ILE A 270 -3.52 17.87 4.81
CA ILE A 270 -3.59 18.49 6.14
C ILE A 270 -2.32 18.19 6.94
N GLY A 271 -1.90 16.92 6.98
CA GLY A 271 -0.66 16.49 7.61
C GLY A 271 0.57 17.19 7.03
N PHE A 272 0.59 17.38 5.71
CA PHE A 272 1.65 18.08 4.99
C PHE A 272 1.74 19.58 5.39
N ILE A 273 0.61 20.27 5.48
CA ILE A 273 0.55 21.67 5.93
C ILE A 273 1.03 21.78 7.38
N VAL A 274 0.59 20.89 8.25
CA VAL A 274 1.02 20.85 9.66
C VAL A 274 2.54 20.61 9.75
N LEU A 275 3.06 19.66 9.00
CA LEU A 275 4.51 19.36 8.94
C LEU A 275 5.30 20.61 8.50
N ALA A 276 4.86 21.28 7.42
CA ALA A 276 5.50 22.49 6.92
C ALA A 276 5.48 23.62 7.95
N MET A 277 4.36 23.84 8.63
CA MET A 277 4.25 24.85 9.70
C MET A 277 5.17 24.55 10.90
N VAL A 278 5.23 23.29 11.33
CA VAL A 278 6.08 22.89 12.44
C VAL A 278 7.55 23.03 12.08
N ALA A 279 7.95 22.62 10.87
CA ALA A 279 9.32 22.76 10.38
C ALA A 279 9.74 24.24 10.30
N ALA A 280 8.88 25.12 9.74
CA ALA A 280 9.12 26.55 9.69
C ALA A 280 9.29 27.16 11.09
N ARG A 281 8.38 26.84 12.00
CA ARG A 281 8.44 27.35 13.39
C ARG A 281 9.71 26.92 14.11
N ALA A 282 10.05 25.63 14.04
CA ALA A 282 11.24 25.08 14.69
C ALA A 282 12.53 25.78 14.19
N THR A 283 12.58 26.06 12.88
CA THR A 283 13.74 26.71 12.27
C THR A 283 13.89 28.16 12.75
N ILE A 284 12.80 28.94 12.73
CA ILE A 284 12.83 30.35 13.10
C ILE A 284 13.18 30.49 14.59
N VAL A 285 12.54 29.70 15.46
CA VAL A 285 12.83 29.73 16.91
C VAL A 285 14.28 29.34 17.21
N ARG A 286 14.86 28.36 16.46
CA ARG A 286 16.26 27.99 16.62
C ARG A 286 17.20 29.09 16.12
N ALA A 287 16.94 29.67 14.94
CA ALA A 287 17.77 30.71 14.37
C ALA A 287 17.87 31.95 15.27
N MET A 288 16.74 32.35 15.91
CA MET A 288 16.72 33.50 16.81
C MET A 288 17.45 33.24 18.14
N ARG A 289 17.48 31.99 18.63
CA ARG A 289 18.23 31.61 19.84
C ARG A 289 19.74 31.58 19.64
N THR A 290 20.23 31.49 18.40
CA THR A 290 21.67 31.44 18.08
C THR A 290 22.25 32.81 17.72
N THR A 291 21.41 33.83 17.56
CA THR A 291 21.81 35.20 17.23
C THR A 291 21.79 36.14 18.46
N LEU A 292 21.33 35.66 19.60
CA LEU A 292 21.44 36.27 20.91
C LEU A 292 22.50 35.57 21.74
#